data_ca43546ba6e03b41ee5093797d1f35f7
#
_entry.id   ca43546ba6e03b41ee5093797d1f35f7
#
_cell.length_a   1.000
_cell.length_b   1.000
_cell.length_c   1.000
_cell.angle_alpha   90.00
_cell.angle_beta   90.00
_cell.angle_gamma   90.00
#
_symmetry.space_group_name_H-M   'P 1'
#
loop_
_entity.id
_entity.type
_entity.pdbx_description
1 polymer ?
#
loop_
_entity_poly.entity_id
_entity_poly.type
_entity_poly.pdbx_seq_one_letter_code
_entity_poly.pdbx_strand_id
1 'polypeptide(L)'
;MKHLLLTLALGSLFATLGEFLFCVLVRQSVPDYLFTLAAYPVILALAAPPTRWIEQHMPTPLAADIGIYALAGFAGLAIEWFVIGNSPWANPDANDLGMFAYWATVLAMPRLLLDRRPHLRPVRRAAAIAFGAYAAAALVIGLLSPQVLRLFVLVWVVVIGYAGMNLFFMRAFALTWRHQQEGQAAALPTGPA
;
A
#
# COMPACT_ATOMS: atom_id res chain seq x y z
N MET A 1 5.62 4.30 -20.26
CA MET A 1 4.25 3.79 -20.43
C MET A 1 4.01 2.44 -19.74
N LYS A 2 4.75 1.36 -20.05
CA LYS A 2 4.55 0.03 -19.43
C LYS A 2 4.61 0.02 -17.90
N HIS A 3 5.55 0.75 -17.29
CA HIS A 3 5.68 0.82 -15.82
C HIS A 3 4.45 1.47 -15.16
N LEU A 4 3.93 2.55 -15.74
CA LEU A 4 2.71 3.20 -15.24
C LEU A 4 1.51 2.25 -15.31
N LEU A 5 1.32 1.58 -16.43
CA LEU A 5 0.21 0.60 -16.58
C LEU A 5 0.30 -0.53 -15.55
N LEU A 6 1.50 -1.06 -15.29
CA LEU A 6 1.70 -2.08 -14.25
C LEU A 6 1.41 -1.54 -12.84
N THR A 7 1.82 -0.30 -12.55
CA THR A 7 1.52 0.36 -11.27
C THR A 7 0.01 0.52 -11.09
N LEU A 8 -0.70 0.99 -12.12
CA LEU A 8 -2.15 1.12 -12.11
C LEU A 8 -2.85 -0.24 -11.92
N ALA A 9 -2.41 -1.26 -12.66
CA ALA A 9 -3.00 -2.60 -12.56
C ALA A 9 -2.80 -3.23 -11.18
N LEU A 10 -1.59 -3.14 -10.61
CA LEU A 10 -1.30 -3.67 -9.28
C LEU A 10 -2.04 -2.89 -8.18
N GLY A 11 -2.02 -1.56 -8.23
CA GLY A 11 -2.74 -0.74 -7.25
C GLY A 11 -4.25 -0.98 -7.30
N SER A 12 -4.82 -1.08 -8.51
CA SER A 12 -6.23 -1.46 -8.69
C SER A 12 -6.52 -2.86 -8.15
N LEU A 13 -5.60 -3.83 -8.30
CA LEU A 13 -5.76 -5.17 -7.74
C LEU A 13 -5.81 -5.13 -6.21
N PHE A 14 -4.90 -4.38 -5.56
CA PHE A 14 -4.93 -4.20 -4.11
C PHE A 14 -6.23 -3.56 -3.63
N ALA A 15 -6.64 -2.48 -4.28
CA ALA A 15 -7.87 -1.78 -3.95
C ALA A 15 -9.11 -2.65 -4.18
N THR A 16 -9.22 -3.27 -5.36
CA THR A 16 -10.36 -4.11 -5.74
C THR A 16 -10.60 -5.26 -4.75
N LEU A 17 -9.54 -5.90 -4.25
CA LEU A 17 -9.68 -6.95 -3.24
C LEU A 17 -10.28 -6.39 -1.95
N GLY A 18 -9.73 -5.30 -1.41
CA GLY A 18 -10.21 -4.68 -0.17
C GLY A 18 -11.66 -4.23 -0.30
N GLU A 19 -11.99 -3.54 -1.39
CA GLU A 19 -13.34 -3.05 -1.65
C GLU A 19 -14.33 -4.18 -1.92
N PHE A 20 -13.93 -5.25 -2.60
CA PHE A 20 -14.79 -6.43 -2.78
C PHE A 20 -15.19 -7.01 -1.43
N LEU A 21 -14.23 -7.24 -0.56
CA LEU A 21 -14.47 -7.80 0.76
C LEU A 21 -15.33 -6.87 1.62
N PHE A 22 -15.10 -5.56 1.54
CA PHE A 22 -15.85 -4.57 2.30
C PHE A 22 -17.23 -4.25 1.68
N CYS A 23 -17.25 -3.77 0.43
CA CYS A 23 -18.49 -3.33 -0.20
C CYS A 23 -19.43 -4.50 -0.49
N VAL A 24 -18.92 -5.61 -1.06
CA VAL A 24 -19.78 -6.71 -1.49
C VAL A 24 -20.11 -7.65 -0.33
N LEU A 25 -19.11 -8.10 0.43
CA LEU A 25 -19.34 -9.13 1.46
C LEU A 25 -19.87 -8.56 2.77
N VAL A 26 -19.41 -7.37 3.18
CA VAL A 26 -19.84 -6.76 4.47
C VAL A 26 -21.04 -5.83 4.26
N ARG A 27 -20.90 -4.82 3.40
CA ARG A 27 -21.97 -3.82 3.16
C ARG A 27 -23.09 -4.28 2.22
N GLN A 28 -22.87 -5.36 1.45
CA GLN A 28 -23.80 -5.86 0.44
C GLN A 28 -24.21 -4.83 -0.63
N SER A 29 -23.31 -3.91 -0.94
CA SER A 29 -23.49 -2.84 -1.92
C SER A 29 -22.62 -3.08 -3.16
N VAL A 30 -23.23 -3.67 -4.19
CA VAL A 30 -22.58 -3.81 -5.51
C VAL A 30 -22.37 -2.45 -6.19
N PRO A 31 -23.29 -1.48 -6.11
CA PRO A 31 -23.06 -0.15 -6.68
C PRO A 31 -21.81 0.55 -6.12
N ASP A 32 -21.59 0.50 -4.79
CA ASP A 32 -20.40 1.08 -4.17
C ASP A 32 -19.13 0.42 -4.72
N TYR A 33 -19.14 -0.90 -4.85
CA TYR A 33 -18.02 -1.64 -5.44
C TYR A 33 -17.72 -1.25 -6.88
N LEU A 34 -18.76 -1.11 -7.73
CA LEU A 34 -18.56 -0.67 -9.10
C LEU A 34 -18.02 0.75 -9.20
N PHE A 35 -18.46 1.64 -8.31
CA PHE A 35 -17.91 2.99 -8.21
C PHE A 35 -16.40 2.94 -7.88
N THR A 36 -15.98 2.12 -6.92
CA THR A 36 -14.57 2.00 -6.53
C THR A 36 -13.70 1.45 -7.66
N LEU A 37 -14.20 0.50 -8.45
CA LEU A 37 -13.48 -0.01 -9.64
C LEU A 37 -13.15 1.09 -10.65
N ALA A 38 -14.01 2.09 -10.79
CA ALA A 38 -13.77 3.23 -11.67
C ALA A 38 -12.90 4.30 -11.02
N ALA A 39 -13.04 4.53 -9.71
CA ALA A 39 -12.35 5.58 -8.98
C ALA A 39 -10.85 5.30 -8.77
N TYR A 40 -10.48 4.07 -8.39
CA TYR A 40 -9.10 3.74 -8.07
C TYR A 40 -8.09 3.94 -9.20
N PRO A 41 -8.33 3.55 -10.45
CA PRO A 41 -7.41 3.85 -11.54
C PRO A 41 -7.17 5.34 -11.72
N VAL A 42 -8.19 6.18 -11.49
CA VAL A 42 -8.06 7.65 -11.57
C VAL A 42 -7.21 8.18 -10.43
N ILE A 43 -7.46 7.75 -9.18
CA ILE A 43 -6.69 8.14 -8.00
C ILE A 43 -5.22 7.74 -8.17
N LEU A 44 -4.96 6.50 -8.61
CA LEU A 44 -3.60 6.01 -8.87
C LEU A 44 -2.89 6.82 -9.97
N ALA A 45 -3.62 7.18 -11.03
CA ALA A 45 -3.07 8.03 -12.10
C ALA A 45 -2.73 9.44 -11.58
N LEU A 46 -3.57 10.02 -10.72
CA LEU A 46 -3.33 11.32 -10.09
C LEU A 46 -2.19 11.27 -9.06
N ALA A 47 -1.93 10.12 -8.43
CA ALA A 47 -0.80 9.94 -7.52
C ALA A 47 0.56 9.83 -8.24
N ALA A 48 0.58 9.52 -9.54
CA ALA A 48 1.83 9.29 -10.27
C ALA A 48 2.72 10.54 -10.42
N PRO A 49 2.21 11.76 -10.73
CA PRO A 49 3.05 12.96 -10.80
C PRO A 49 3.74 13.32 -9.47
N PRO A 50 3.05 13.44 -8.31
CA PRO A 50 3.71 13.74 -7.05
C PRO A 50 4.70 12.67 -6.62
N THR A 51 4.42 11.39 -6.89
CA THR A 51 5.38 10.30 -6.64
C THR A 51 6.68 10.50 -7.41
N ARG A 52 6.60 10.82 -8.71
CA ARG A 52 7.78 11.11 -9.54
C ARG A 52 8.52 12.35 -9.08
N TRP A 53 7.79 13.38 -8.68
CA TRP A 53 8.40 14.59 -8.13
C TRP A 53 9.24 14.28 -6.89
N ILE A 54 8.72 13.48 -5.95
CA ILE A 54 9.45 13.02 -4.77
C ILE A 54 10.70 12.24 -5.18
N GLU A 55 10.60 11.29 -6.12
CA GLU A 55 11.74 10.51 -6.62
C GLU A 55 12.88 11.37 -7.16
N GLN A 56 12.53 12.49 -7.80
CA GLN A 56 13.50 13.39 -8.45
C GLN A 56 14.14 14.41 -7.50
N HIS A 57 13.44 14.79 -6.42
CA HIS A 57 13.88 15.90 -5.55
C HIS A 57 14.37 15.44 -4.17
N MET A 58 14.09 14.22 -3.76
CA MET A 58 14.59 13.73 -2.48
C MET A 58 16.09 13.41 -2.55
N PRO A 59 16.85 13.76 -1.49
CA PRO A 59 18.32 13.67 -1.51
C PRO A 59 18.84 12.23 -1.53
N THR A 60 18.05 11.29 -1.06
CA THR A 60 18.45 9.87 -1.00
C THR A 60 17.29 8.95 -1.42
N PRO A 61 17.60 7.74 -1.94
CA PRO A 61 16.58 6.74 -2.25
C PRO A 61 15.69 6.40 -1.05
N LEU A 62 16.26 6.34 0.17
CA LEU A 62 15.49 6.08 1.37
C LEU A 62 14.49 7.21 1.67
N ALA A 63 14.93 8.48 1.57
CA ALA A 63 14.05 9.62 1.78
C ALA A 63 12.89 9.63 0.77
N ALA A 64 13.17 9.27 -0.50
CA ALA A 64 12.13 9.12 -1.52
C ALA A 64 11.15 8.00 -1.17
N ASP A 65 11.64 6.83 -0.75
CA ASP A 65 10.79 5.69 -0.38
C ASP A 65 9.88 6.03 0.80
N ILE A 66 10.40 6.65 1.86
CA ILE A 66 9.64 7.10 3.03
C ILE A 66 8.64 8.20 2.62
N GLY A 67 9.08 9.18 1.82
CA GLY A 67 8.22 10.27 1.36
C GLY A 67 7.03 9.78 0.53
N ILE A 68 7.24 8.80 -0.36
CA ILE A 68 6.17 8.21 -1.17
C ILE A 68 5.20 7.41 -0.30
N TYR A 69 5.72 6.63 0.64
CA TYR A 69 4.90 5.88 1.58
C TYR A 69 4.02 6.81 2.43
N ALA A 70 4.62 7.85 3.00
CA ALA A 70 3.92 8.85 3.80
C ALA A 70 2.86 9.61 2.96
N LEU A 71 3.26 10.07 1.76
CA LEU A 71 2.32 10.72 0.84
C LEU A 71 1.13 9.81 0.53
N ALA A 72 1.36 8.54 0.24
CA ALA A 72 0.30 7.58 -0.08
C ALA A 72 -0.70 7.44 1.08
N GLY A 73 -0.21 7.25 2.31
CA GLY A 73 -1.05 7.12 3.49
C GLY A 73 -1.82 8.41 3.81
N PHE A 74 -1.14 9.56 3.82
CA PHE A 74 -1.78 10.85 4.15
C PHE A 74 -2.71 11.34 3.05
N ALA A 75 -2.38 11.16 1.76
CA ALA A 75 -3.30 11.49 0.68
C ALA A 75 -4.57 10.64 0.74
N GLY A 76 -4.42 9.36 1.08
CA GLY A 76 -5.55 8.48 1.33
C GLY A 76 -6.41 8.94 2.49
N LEU A 77 -5.82 9.31 3.64
CA LEU A 77 -6.57 9.88 4.75
C LEU A 77 -7.30 11.17 4.36
N ALA A 78 -6.67 12.04 3.58
CA ALA A 78 -7.33 13.24 3.08
C ALA A 78 -8.54 12.92 2.19
N ILE A 79 -8.46 11.88 1.36
CA ILE A 79 -9.60 11.40 0.57
C ILE A 79 -10.71 10.88 1.51
N GLU A 80 -10.37 10.06 2.50
CA GLU A 80 -11.35 9.56 3.48
C GLU A 80 -12.06 10.70 4.22
N TRP A 81 -11.29 11.68 4.71
CA TRP A 81 -11.83 12.75 5.52
C TRP A 81 -12.65 13.78 4.74
N PHE A 82 -12.16 14.21 3.58
CA PHE A 82 -12.70 15.36 2.87
C PHE A 82 -13.57 15.00 1.67
N VAL A 83 -13.40 13.79 1.10
CA VAL A 83 -14.16 13.35 -0.07
C VAL A 83 -15.22 12.32 0.32
N ILE A 84 -14.83 11.32 1.13
CA ILE A 84 -15.73 10.24 1.55
C ILE A 84 -16.53 10.64 2.80
N GLY A 85 -16.02 11.57 3.63
CA GLY A 85 -16.67 12.02 4.86
C GLY A 85 -16.41 11.09 6.06
N ASN A 86 -15.44 10.19 5.95
CA ASN A 86 -15.07 9.25 7.02
C ASN A 86 -13.96 9.83 7.91
N SER A 87 -14.21 10.99 8.52
CA SER A 87 -13.26 11.67 9.39
C SER A 87 -13.51 11.36 10.87
N PRO A 88 -12.49 11.44 11.75
CA PRO A 88 -12.65 11.16 13.17
C PRO A 88 -13.61 12.14 13.89
N TRP A 89 -13.83 13.34 13.32
CA TRP A 89 -14.82 14.29 13.86
C TRP A 89 -16.24 14.06 13.34
N ALA A 90 -16.40 13.35 12.20
CA ALA A 90 -17.72 12.98 11.67
C ALA A 90 -18.13 11.56 12.08
N ASN A 91 -17.14 10.68 12.25
CA ASN A 91 -17.31 9.28 12.63
C ASN A 91 -16.29 8.92 13.72
N PRO A 92 -16.68 8.91 15.01
CA PRO A 92 -15.79 8.60 16.12
C PRO A 92 -15.17 7.19 16.05
N ASP A 93 -15.79 6.28 15.30
CA ASP A 93 -15.30 4.91 15.11
C ASP A 93 -14.35 4.77 13.90
N ALA A 94 -14.01 5.89 13.24
CA ALA A 94 -13.08 5.88 12.11
C ALA A 94 -11.70 5.37 12.56
N ASN A 95 -11.20 4.38 11.83
CA ASN A 95 -9.87 3.81 12.09
C ASN A 95 -8.84 4.43 11.16
N ASP A 96 -8.37 5.63 11.50
CA ASP A 96 -7.39 6.36 10.69
C ASP A 96 -6.09 5.59 10.46
N LEU A 97 -5.63 4.82 11.45
CA LEU A 97 -4.43 4.00 11.27
C LEU A 97 -4.66 2.88 10.25
N GLY A 98 -5.81 2.24 10.31
CA GLY A 98 -6.21 1.23 9.32
C GLY A 98 -6.37 1.82 7.92
N MET A 99 -6.99 3.00 7.81
CA MET A 99 -7.14 3.73 6.54
C MET A 99 -5.79 4.17 5.98
N PHE A 100 -4.91 4.71 6.81
CA PHE A 100 -3.54 5.02 6.41
C PHE A 100 -2.82 3.78 5.84
N ALA A 101 -2.87 2.66 6.56
CA ALA A 101 -2.23 1.42 6.15
C ALA A 101 -2.80 0.87 4.84
N TYR A 102 -4.10 0.96 4.66
CA TYR A 102 -4.80 0.59 3.43
C TYR A 102 -4.31 1.42 2.25
N TRP A 103 -4.39 2.75 2.35
CA TRP A 103 -4.01 3.66 1.27
C TRP A 103 -2.51 3.60 0.96
N ALA A 104 -1.65 3.50 1.98
CA ALA A 104 -0.23 3.29 1.79
C ALA A 104 0.04 1.99 1.00
N THR A 105 -0.70 0.91 1.28
CA THR A 105 -0.59 -0.34 0.51
C THR A 105 -1.07 -0.15 -0.92
N VAL A 106 -2.25 0.42 -1.14
CA VAL A 106 -2.83 0.59 -2.48
C VAL A 106 -1.96 1.46 -3.38
N LEU A 107 -1.45 2.58 -2.86
CA LEU A 107 -0.72 3.56 -3.68
C LEU A 107 0.79 3.31 -3.75
N ALA A 108 1.43 2.80 -2.69
CA ALA A 108 2.88 2.64 -2.65
C ALA A 108 3.36 1.20 -2.87
N MET A 109 2.58 0.15 -2.54
CA MET A 109 3.00 -1.25 -2.74
C MET A 109 3.29 -1.61 -4.20
N PRO A 110 2.53 -1.15 -5.21
CA PRO A 110 2.87 -1.38 -6.61
C PRO A 110 4.29 -0.94 -6.95
N ARG A 111 4.73 0.21 -6.42
CA ARG A 111 6.09 0.72 -6.61
C ARG A 111 7.12 -0.20 -5.98
N LEU A 112 6.91 -0.64 -4.74
CA LEU A 112 7.80 -1.59 -4.06
C LEU A 112 7.92 -2.90 -4.86
N LEU A 113 6.82 -3.45 -5.35
CA LEU A 113 6.81 -4.70 -6.11
C LEU A 113 7.51 -4.57 -7.47
N LEU A 114 7.45 -3.40 -8.10
CA LEU A 114 8.07 -3.10 -9.39
C LEU A 114 9.50 -2.57 -9.27
N ASP A 115 9.99 -2.35 -8.05
CA ASP A 115 11.34 -1.86 -7.79
C ASP A 115 12.40 -2.86 -8.30
N ARG A 116 13.43 -2.37 -9.00
CA ARG A 116 14.48 -3.21 -9.61
C ARG A 116 15.76 -3.29 -8.79
N ARG A 117 15.84 -2.57 -7.67
CA ARG A 117 17.02 -2.59 -6.79
C ARG A 117 17.28 -4.01 -6.28
N PRO A 118 18.51 -4.56 -6.47
CA PRO A 118 18.80 -5.98 -6.15
C PRO A 118 18.59 -6.30 -4.66
N HIS A 119 18.97 -5.39 -3.76
CA HIS A 119 18.86 -5.58 -2.32
C HIS A 119 17.39 -5.67 -1.83
N LEU A 120 16.41 -5.17 -2.61
CA LEU A 120 14.98 -5.28 -2.31
C LEU A 120 14.31 -6.54 -2.86
N ARG A 121 15.01 -7.34 -3.68
CA ARG A 121 14.45 -8.55 -4.29
C ARG A 121 13.81 -9.52 -3.29
N PRO A 122 14.44 -9.81 -2.12
CA PRO A 122 13.84 -10.71 -1.14
C PRO A 122 12.53 -10.17 -0.56
N VAL A 123 12.48 -8.85 -0.26
CA VAL A 123 11.28 -8.19 0.28
C VAL A 123 10.15 -8.20 -0.74
N ARG A 124 10.43 -7.86 -2.00
CA ARG A 124 9.43 -7.89 -3.08
C ARG A 124 8.80 -9.26 -3.25
N ARG A 125 9.66 -10.30 -3.28
CA ARG A 125 9.18 -11.69 -3.42
C ARG A 125 8.32 -12.09 -2.22
N ALA A 126 8.76 -11.77 -1.01
CA ALA A 126 8.01 -12.07 0.21
C ALA A 126 6.68 -11.31 0.24
N ALA A 127 6.66 -10.01 -0.12
CA ALA A 127 5.44 -9.20 -0.19
C ALA A 127 4.45 -9.75 -1.22
N ALA A 128 4.92 -10.14 -2.41
CA ALA A 128 4.05 -10.71 -3.45
C ALA A 128 3.44 -12.05 -3.01
N ILE A 129 4.23 -12.93 -2.38
CA ILE A 129 3.74 -14.22 -1.86
C ILE A 129 2.74 -13.98 -0.72
N ALA A 130 3.08 -13.10 0.23
CA ALA A 130 2.20 -12.78 1.36
C ALA A 130 0.88 -12.19 0.90
N PHE A 131 0.89 -11.27 -0.07
CA PHE A 131 -0.34 -10.72 -0.63
C PHE A 131 -1.17 -11.79 -1.34
N GLY A 132 -0.55 -12.64 -2.16
CA GLY A 132 -1.26 -13.73 -2.84
C GLY A 132 -1.90 -14.72 -1.87
N ALA A 133 -1.17 -15.13 -0.83
CA ALA A 133 -1.68 -16.02 0.22
C ALA A 133 -2.82 -15.36 1.01
N TYR A 134 -2.63 -14.09 1.39
CA TYR A 134 -3.64 -13.30 2.07
C TYR A 134 -4.90 -13.15 1.21
N ALA A 135 -4.77 -12.77 -0.08
CA ALA A 135 -5.87 -12.60 -0.98
C ALA A 135 -6.69 -13.89 -1.14
N ALA A 136 -6.00 -15.03 -1.32
CA ALA A 136 -6.65 -16.34 -1.41
C ALA A 136 -7.40 -16.68 -0.11
N ALA A 137 -6.75 -16.53 1.04
CA ALA A 137 -7.36 -16.80 2.33
C ALA A 137 -8.57 -15.89 2.61
N ALA A 138 -8.43 -14.58 2.36
CA ALA A 138 -9.49 -13.62 2.59
C ALA A 138 -10.72 -13.87 1.69
N LEU A 139 -10.50 -14.22 0.42
CA LEU A 139 -11.58 -14.59 -0.50
C LEU A 139 -12.29 -15.89 -0.07
N VAL A 140 -11.52 -16.92 0.26
CA VAL A 140 -12.10 -18.20 0.71
C VAL A 140 -12.89 -18.00 2.00
N ILE A 141 -12.32 -17.37 3.01
CA ILE A 141 -13.00 -17.09 4.27
C ILE A 141 -14.24 -16.20 4.04
N GLY A 142 -14.08 -15.11 3.27
CA GLY A 142 -15.18 -14.18 3.00
C GLY A 142 -16.36 -14.79 2.26
N LEU A 143 -16.09 -15.62 1.25
CA LEU A 143 -17.14 -16.28 0.45
C LEU A 143 -17.81 -17.43 1.21
N LEU A 144 -17.08 -18.19 2.03
CA LEU A 144 -17.62 -19.33 2.75
C LEU A 144 -18.22 -18.95 4.12
N SER A 145 -17.92 -17.76 4.64
CA SER A 145 -18.36 -17.36 5.98
C SER A 145 -19.84 -16.94 5.97
N PRO A 146 -20.62 -17.40 6.97
CA PRO A 146 -21.94 -16.86 7.26
C PRO A 146 -21.88 -15.33 7.48
N GLN A 147 -22.98 -14.64 7.27
CA GLN A 147 -23.05 -13.17 7.38
C GLN A 147 -22.55 -12.65 8.73
N VAL A 148 -22.79 -13.38 9.81
CA VAL A 148 -22.32 -13.08 11.18
C VAL A 148 -20.79 -13.02 11.29
N LEU A 149 -20.06 -13.77 10.47
CA LEU A 149 -18.59 -13.78 10.48
C LEU A 149 -17.97 -12.77 9.52
N ARG A 150 -18.76 -12.03 8.74
CA ARG A 150 -18.25 -11.05 7.76
C ARG A 150 -17.55 -9.87 8.43
N LEU A 151 -17.96 -9.49 9.65
CA LEU A 151 -17.22 -8.51 10.45
C LEU A 151 -15.81 -9.02 10.77
N PHE A 152 -15.65 -10.31 11.08
CA PHE A 152 -14.35 -10.93 11.28
C PHE A 152 -13.48 -10.87 10.01
N VAL A 153 -14.09 -11.08 8.84
CA VAL A 153 -13.38 -10.91 7.55
C VAL A 153 -12.90 -9.47 7.38
N LEU A 154 -13.70 -8.48 7.76
CA LEU A 154 -13.28 -7.08 7.71
C LEU A 154 -12.07 -6.82 8.62
N VAL A 155 -12.07 -7.33 9.84
CA VAL A 155 -10.93 -7.23 10.76
C VAL A 155 -9.70 -7.92 10.16
N TRP A 156 -9.87 -9.10 9.57
CA TRP A 156 -8.81 -9.82 8.85
C TRP A 156 -8.22 -8.97 7.72
N VAL A 157 -9.07 -8.38 6.88
CA VAL A 157 -8.64 -7.53 5.76
C VAL A 157 -7.85 -6.32 6.25
N VAL A 158 -8.37 -5.58 7.22
CA VAL A 158 -7.76 -4.31 7.66
C VAL A 158 -6.54 -4.57 8.53
N VAL A 159 -6.64 -5.43 9.54
CA VAL A 159 -5.59 -5.58 10.55
C VAL A 159 -4.48 -6.49 10.05
N ILE A 160 -4.81 -7.68 9.55
CA ILE A 160 -3.79 -8.66 9.18
C ILE A 160 -3.28 -8.41 7.76
N GLY A 161 -4.18 -8.11 6.83
CA GLY A 161 -3.84 -7.90 5.43
C GLY A 161 -3.06 -6.60 5.20
N TYR A 162 -3.76 -5.48 5.22
CA TYR A 162 -3.13 -4.21 4.82
C TYR A 162 -2.15 -3.68 5.85
N ALA A 163 -2.44 -3.79 7.16
CA ALA A 163 -1.48 -3.43 8.20
C ALA A 163 -0.23 -4.31 8.15
N GLY A 164 -0.41 -5.63 7.94
CA GLY A 164 0.71 -6.57 7.76
C GLY A 164 1.56 -6.27 6.53
N MET A 165 0.96 -5.83 5.41
CA MET A 165 1.69 -5.41 4.21
C MET A 165 2.62 -4.20 4.48
N ASN A 166 2.29 -3.35 5.44
CA ASN A 166 3.14 -2.22 5.81
C ASN A 166 4.46 -2.64 6.44
N LEU A 167 4.57 -3.83 7.03
CA LEU A 167 5.84 -4.38 7.52
C LEU A 167 6.87 -4.58 6.41
N PHE A 168 6.42 -4.84 5.17
CA PHE A 168 7.33 -4.94 4.03
C PHE A 168 7.95 -3.60 3.65
N PHE A 169 7.22 -2.48 3.82
CA PHE A 169 7.81 -1.14 3.67
C PHE A 169 8.87 -0.89 4.73
N MET A 170 8.59 -1.18 6.00
CA MET A 170 9.56 -1.02 7.09
C MET A 170 10.83 -1.84 6.82
N ARG A 171 10.68 -3.07 6.34
CA ARG A 171 11.81 -3.91 5.96
C ARG A 171 12.57 -3.36 4.74
N ALA A 172 11.86 -2.85 3.75
CA ALA A 172 12.48 -2.23 2.58
C ALA A 172 13.30 -0.99 2.98
N PHE A 173 12.76 -0.13 3.85
CA PHE A 173 13.47 1.04 4.37
C PHE A 173 14.74 0.65 5.12
N ALA A 174 14.67 -0.37 5.99
CA ALA A 174 15.82 -0.87 6.73
C ALA A 174 16.92 -1.42 5.80
N LEU A 175 16.55 -2.14 4.73
CA LEU A 175 17.52 -2.66 3.76
C LEU A 175 18.11 -1.53 2.91
N THR A 176 17.31 -0.57 2.48
CA THR A 176 17.81 0.60 1.74
C THR A 176 18.77 1.42 2.59
N TRP A 177 18.44 1.63 3.88
CA TRP A 177 19.32 2.29 4.84
C TRP A 177 20.68 1.59 4.96
N ARG A 178 20.68 0.29 5.22
CA ARG A 178 21.92 -0.50 5.34
C ARG A 178 22.77 -0.41 4.08
N HIS A 179 22.15 -0.55 2.92
CA HIS A 179 22.86 -0.47 1.64
C HIS A 179 23.50 0.91 1.42
N GLN A 180 22.86 2.00 1.85
CA GLN A 180 23.44 3.34 1.80
C GLN A 180 24.65 3.48 2.74
N GLN A 181 24.57 2.93 3.96
CA GLN A 181 25.68 2.96 4.92
C GLN A 181 26.90 2.18 4.40
N GLU A 182 26.69 1.02 3.84
CA GLU A 182 27.77 0.19 3.22
C GLU A 182 28.44 0.94 2.07
N GLY A 183 27.67 1.61 1.22
CA GLY A 183 28.18 2.43 0.13
C GLY A 183 28.99 3.63 0.62
N GLN A 184 28.57 4.29 1.68
CA GLN A 184 29.31 5.41 2.30
C GLN A 184 30.60 4.94 2.96
N ALA A 185 30.57 3.81 3.67
CA ALA A 185 31.75 3.23 4.30
C ALA A 185 32.83 2.82 3.27
N ALA A 186 32.41 2.26 2.13
CA ALA A 186 33.31 1.88 1.05
C ALA A 186 33.91 3.09 0.29
N ALA A 187 33.27 4.26 0.36
CA ALA A 187 33.76 5.49 -0.29
C ALA A 187 34.76 6.29 0.57
N LEU A 188 34.94 5.94 1.86
CA LEU A 188 35.93 6.59 2.71
C LEU A 188 37.35 6.13 2.27
N PRO A 189 38.30 7.07 2.01
CA PRO A 189 39.65 6.70 1.67
C PRO A 189 40.26 5.92 2.84
N THR A 190 40.75 4.70 2.55
CA THR A 190 41.64 3.99 3.48
C THR A 190 42.91 4.82 3.60
N GLY A 191 43.00 5.64 4.67
CA GLY A 191 44.17 6.49 4.92
C GLY A 191 45.46 5.66 4.90
N PRO A 192 46.58 6.26 4.49
CA PRO A 192 47.84 5.57 4.52
C PRO A 192 48.16 5.19 5.99
N ALA A 193 48.51 3.89 6.17
CA ALA A 193 49.08 3.38 7.42
C ALA A 193 50.49 3.97 7.67
#